data_8356709fac7c869fcf8bf1f1d4fc6429
#
_entry.id   8356709fac7c869fcf8bf1f1d4fc6429
#
_cell.length_a   1.000
_cell.length_b   1.000
_cell.length_c   1.000
_cell.angle_alpha   90.00
_cell.angle_beta   90.00
_cell.angle_gamma   90.00
#
_symmetry.space_group_name_H-M   'P 1'
#
loop_
_entity.id
_entity.type
_entity.pdbx_description
1 polymer ?
#
loop_
_entity_poly.entity_id
_entity_poly.type
_entity_poly.pdbx_seq_one_letter_code
_entity_poly.pdbx_strand_id
1 'polypeptide(L)'
;FDLDEAWHDSLLSVKRLQEAISETRGVPIRDFENVYWHAVTLSSVNAAEMEQLMNLRIQPFIEAVQDICKKHDLTQEDIEVYLNCKHGLERNEAMARKFAKTKAEEEFKAELKKAQKTATANPNDQDAADALDDVKQRMNDREEELYFENREKDYSGLTDIFDPKDKVTGDRLDLTVAELEDEAKKYVKRFEAEVGVADVTKLWDNIHELNNYSLRKSYLSGLISKSQYDSVKQMYQWYVPLRGFNEEVAGDVYTYVTRGETRTQQLLKEAKGRTSRAGDILATMMNMANSAVNQGNRNLMKQKILNLALNAKSPLLSVSSTWYQTDANGFDVPIEPPINDQMTPSEQRDAIEQWEDTMEMQAKQGKVHRMSDNLRLNLRTQKWQADEHCIRVQRGGKEYCV
;
A
#
# COMPACT_ATOMS: atom_id res chain seq x y z
N PHE A 1 -35.42 28.13 8.61
CA PHE A 1 -34.98 26.88 7.92
C PHE A 1 -35.10 27.16 6.44
N ASP A 2 -33.99 27.34 5.75
CA ASP A 2 -34.03 27.55 4.31
C ASP A 2 -34.14 26.19 3.62
N LEU A 3 -35.36 25.84 3.19
CA LEU A 3 -35.67 24.59 2.51
C LEU A 3 -34.99 24.49 1.14
N ASP A 4 -34.75 25.63 0.49
CA ASP A 4 -34.05 25.70 -0.79
C ASP A 4 -32.56 25.35 -0.63
N GLU A 5 -31.92 25.89 0.43
CA GLU A 5 -30.54 25.54 0.74
C GLU A 5 -30.41 24.03 1.10
N ALA A 6 -31.35 23.49 1.87
CA ALA A 6 -31.39 22.08 2.25
C ALA A 6 -31.64 21.14 1.06
N TRP A 7 -32.37 21.60 0.06
CA TRP A 7 -32.67 20.83 -1.17
C TRP A 7 -31.49 20.76 -2.13
N HIS A 8 -30.73 21.85 -2.23
CA HIS A 8 -29.62 21.97 -3.19
C HIS A 8 -28.26 21.57 -2.62
N ASP A 9 -28.11 21.52 -1.31
CA ASP A 9 -26.83 21.19 -0.64
C ASP A 9 -26.93 19.92 0.19
N SER A 10 -26.52 18.81 -0.42
CA SER A 10 -26.43 17.51 0.27
C SER A 10 -25.41 17.51 1.45
N LEU A 11 -24.57 18.54 1.55
CA LEU A 11 -23.55 18.71 2.59
C LEU A 11 -23.93 19.71 3.68
N LEU A 12 -25.17 20.23 3.66
CA LEU A 12 -25.66 21.22 4.61
C LEU A 12 -25.51 20.76 6.07
N SER A 13 -25.69 19.45 6.34
CA SER A 13 -25.48 18.87 7.66
C SER A 13 -24.03 18.99 8.13
N VAL A 14 -23.07 18.85 7.22
CA VAL A 14 -21.63 19.02 7.50
C VAL A 14 -21.32 20.49 7.79
N LYS A 15 -21.88 21.42 6.99
CA LYS A 15 -21.75 22.87 7.21
C LYS A 15 -22.23 23.26 8.61
N ARG A 16 -23.45 22.82 8.98
CA ARG A 16 -24.03 23.10 10.30
C ARG A 16 -23.24 22.50 11.46
N LEU A 17 -22.73 21.28 11.29
CA LEU A 17 -21.84 20.66 12.28
C LEU A 17 -20.59 21.52 12.51
N GLN A 18 -19.96 22.00 11.44
CA GLN A 18 -18.79 22.87 11.53
C GLN A 18 -19.12 24.21 12.22
N GLU A 19 -20.25 24.81 11.91
CA GLU A 19 -20.73 26.04 12.52
C GLU A 19 -20.95 25.83 14.02
N ALA A 20 -21.66 24.78 14.43
CA ALA A 20 -21.88 24.44 15.83
C ALA A 20 -20.57 24.21 16.60
N ILE A 21 -19.58 23.54 15.99
CA ILE A 21 -18.26 23.35 16.57
C ILE A 21 -17.52 24.69 16.70
N SER A 22 -17.60 25.55 15.69
CA SER A 22 -17.00 26.90 15.71
C SER A 22 -17.56 27.74 16.83
N GLU A 23 -18.90 27.76 17.00
CA GLU A 23 -19.59 28.45 18.07
C GLU A 23 -19.17 27.91 19.44
N THR A 24 -19.18 26.59 19.62
CA THR A 24 -18.83 25.95 20.92
C THR A 24 -17.39 26.26 21.34
N ARG A 25 -16.45 26.28 20.43
CA ARG A 25 -15.03 26.54 20.74
C ARG A 25 -14.67 28.03 20.70
N GLY A 26 -15.55 28.89 20.18
CA GLY A 26 -15.31 30.34 20.07
C GLY A 26 -14.21 30.73 19.07
N VAL A 27 -13.84 29.81 18.13
CA VAL A 27 -12.80 30.05 17.13
C VAL A 27 -13.32 29.61 15.76
N PRO A 28 -13.17 30.43 14.70
CA PRO A 28 -13.65 30.10 13.37
C PRO A 28 -12.97 28.85 12.80
N ILE A 29 -13.69 28.14 11.92
CA ILE A 29 -13.17 27.00 11.17
C ILE A 29 -12.02 27.45 10.29
N ARG A 30 -10.89 26.79 10.41
CA ARG A 30 -9.69 27.06 9.61
C ARG A 30 -9.68 26.17 8.35
N ASP A 31 -8.91 26.57 7.34
CA ASP A 31 -8.82 25.89 6.06
C ASP A 31 -8.48 24.39 6.18
N PHE A 32 -7.53 24.05 7.06
CA PHE A 32 -7.09 22.67 7.24
C PHE A 32 -8.12 21.75 7.95
N GLU A 33 -9.18 22.30 8.49
CA GLU A 33 -10.29 21.61 9.17
C GLU A 33 -11.65 21.88 8.51
N ASN A 34 -11.69 22.63 7.40
CA ASN A 34 -12.92 22.96 6.68
C ASN A 34 -13.36 21.82 5.77
N VAL A 35 -14.13 20.89 6.36
CA VAL A 35 -14.64 19.69 5.67
C VAL A 35 -15.62 20.07 4.57
N TYR A 36 -16.54 21.00 4.86
CA TYR A 36 -17.58 21.40 3.93
C TYR A 36 -17.01 21.93 2.61
N TRP A 37 -16.11 22.91 2.68
CA TRP A 37 -15.51 23.50 1.50
C TRP A 37 -14.73 22.48 0.67
N HIS A 38 -13.95 21.62 1.34
CA HIS A 38 -13.21 20.58 0.65
C HIS A 38 -14.09 19.48 0.06
N ALA A 39 -15.22 19.17 0.69
CA ALA A 39 -16.18 18.22 0.15
C ALA A 39 -16.90 18.78 -1.11
N VAL A 40 -17.29 20.06 -1.09
CA VAL A 40 -17.89 20.76 -2.23
C VAL A 40 -16.94 20.79 -3.43
N THR A 41 -15.67 21.10 -3.19
CA THR A 41 -14.66 21.25 -4.26
C THR A 41 -14.04 19.92 -4.71
N LEU A 42 -14.25 18.82 -3.98
CA LEU A 42 -13.62 17.53 -4.25
C LEU A 42 -13.84 17.03 -5.69
N SER A 43 -15.04 17.17 -6.22
CA SER A 43 -15.38 16.72 -7.58
C SER A 43 -14.58 17.49 -8.62
N SER A 44 -14.50 18.82 -8.50
CA SER A 44 -13.76 19.68 -9.43
C SER A 44 -12.25 19.43 -9.34
N VAL A 45 -11.70 19.28 -8.13
CA VAL A 45 -10.29 18.95 -7.92
C VAL A 45 -9.95 17.58 -8.52
N ASN A 46 -10.80 16.58 -8.30
CA ASN A 46 -10.61 15.26 -8.90
C ASN A 46 -10.64 15.33 -10.43
N ALA A 47 -11.59 16.02 -11.01
CA ALA A 47 -11.71 16.15 -12.46
C ALA A 47 -10.46 16.81 -13.06
N ALA A 48 -10.00 17.92 -12.47
CA ALA A 48 -8.81 18.63 -12.94
C ALA A 48 -7.53 17.79 -12.83
N GLU A 49 -7.33 17.09 -11.70
CA GLU A 49 -6.18 16.21 -11.54
C GLU A 49 -6.22 14.99 -12.46
N MET A 50 -7.42 14.43 -12.71
CA MET A 50 -7.60 13.33 -13.67
C MET A 50 -7.28 13.76 -15.09
N GLU A 51 -7.71 14.97 -15.48
CA GLU A 51 -7.37 15.55 -16.78
C GLU A 51 -5.85 15.77 -16.92
N GLN A 52 -5.21 16.30 -15.90
CA GLN A 52 -3.73 16.45 -15.88
C GLN A 52 -3.03 15.09 -15.95
N LEU A 53 -3.48 14.10 -15.20
CA LEU A 53 -2.92 12.75 -15.25
C LEU A 53 -3.07 12.15 -16.65
N MET A 54 -4.25 12.27 -17.26
CA MET A 54 -4.51 11.79 -18.62
C MET A 54 -3.57 12.46 -19.62
N ASN A 55 -3.55 13.78 -19.67
CA ASN A 55 -2.86 14.53 -20.72
C ASN A 55 -1.32 14.49 -20.56
N LEU A 56 -0.81 14.52 -19.32
CA LEU A 56 0.62 14.67 -19.08
C LEU A 56 1.36 13.35 -18.84
N ARG A 57 0.64 12.23 -18.56
CA ARG A 57 1.27 10.96 -18.20
C ARG A 57 0.69 9.76 -18.89
N ILE A 58 -0.63 9.58 -18.86
CA ILE A 58 -1.26 8.40 -19.46
C ILE A 58 -1.19 8.47 -20.98
N GLN A 59 -1.53 9.60 -21.58
CA GLN A 59 -1.48 9.77 -23.02
C GLN A 59 -0.06 9.60 -23.60
N PRO A 60 1.00 10.24 -23.06
CA PRO A 60 2.37 9.99 -23.52
C PRO A 60 2.83 8.53 -23.36
N PHE A 61 2.40 7.86 -22.30
CA PHE A 61 2.67 6.44 -22.10
C PHE A 61 2.01 5.57 -23.17
N ILE A 62 0.71 5.81 -23.45
CA ILE A 62 -0.02 5.10 -24.52
C ILE A 62 0.64 5.35 -25.88
N GLU A 63 1.00 6.60 -26.18
CA GLU A 63 1.68 6.94 -27.43
C GLU A 63 3.02 6.25 -27.57
N ALA A 64 3.83 6.17 -26.50
CA ALA A 64 5.09 5.46 -26.52
C ALA A 64 4.91 3.97 -26.82
N VAL A 65 3.89 3.32 -26.24
CA VAL A 65 3.56 1.91 -26.53
C VAL A 65 3.11 1.74 -27.98
N GLN A 66 2.20 2.61 -28.44
CA GLN A 66 1.68 2.55 -29.82
C GLN A 66 2.75 2.82 -30.88
N ASP A 67 3.68 3.75 -30.61
CA ASP A 67 4.81 4.07 -31.49
C ASP A 67 5.70 2.84 -31.68
N ILE A 68 6.03 2.14 -30.56
CA ILE A 68 6.83 0.90 -30.62
C ILE A 68 6.08 -0.17 -31.42
N CYS A 69 4.81 -0.42 -31.13
CA CYS A 69 4.01 -1.41 -31.87
C CYS A 69 3.99 -1.14 -33.36
N LYS A 70 3.76 0.12 -33.77
CA LYS A 70 3.69 0.51 -35.19
C LYS A 70 5.03 0.48 -35.91
N LYS A 71 6.08 0.94 -35.23
CA LYS A 71 7.42 1.10 -35.84
C LYS A 71 8.14 -0.24 -36.01
N HIS A 72 7.92 -1.17 -35.10
CA HIS A 72 8.64 -2.44 -35.03
C HIS A 72 7.76 -3.66 -35.33
N ASP A 73 6.49 -3.46 -35.77
CA ASP A 73 5.52 -4.54 -36.04
C ASP A 73 5.32 -5.48 -34.84
N LEU A 74 5.30 -4.90 -33.65
CA LEU A 74 5.12 -5.62 -32.38
C LEU A 74 3.68 -5.46 -31.87
N THR A 75 3.24 -6.43 -31.09
CA THR A 75 1.95 -6.39 -30.39
C THR A 75 2.09 -5.76 -28.99
N GLN A 76 0.96 -5.33 -28.42
CA GLN A 76 0.94 -4.94 -27.01
C GLN A 76 1.40 -6.09 -26.10
N GLU A 77 1.06 -7.31 -26.45
CA GLU A 77 1.46 -8.52 -25.72
C GLU A 77 2.99 -8.69 -25.67
N ASP A 78 3.69 -8.41 -26.77
CA ASP A 78 5.17 -8.47 -26.80
C ASP A 78 5.79 -7.48 -25.83
N ILE A 79 5.21 -6.27 -25.74
CA ILE A 79 5.65 -5.26 -24.75
C ILE A 79 5.38 -5.74 -23.33
N GLU A 80 4.20 -6.30 -23.05
CA GLU A 80 3.86 -6.81 -21.71
C GLU A 80 4.76 -7.99 -21.29
N VAL A 81 5.08 -8.89 -22.23
CA VAL A 81 6.06 -9.98 -21.99
C VAL A 81 7.43 -9.38 -21.67
N TYR A 82 7.88 -8.39 -22.44
CA TYR A 82 9.15 -7.69 -22.18
C TYR A 82 9.17 -7.06 -20.77
N LEU A 83 8.12 -6.34 -20.41
CA LEU A 83 8.00 -5.69 -19.09
C LEU A 83 7.98 -6.72 -17.96
N ASN A 84 7.24 -7.82 -18.14
CA ASN A 84 7.21 -8.92 -17.18
C ASN A 84 8.60 -9.55 -17.02
N CYS A 85 9.28 -9.87 -18.12
CA CYS A 85 10.64 -10.43 -18.08
C CYS A 85 11.61 -9.49 -17.37
N LYS A 86 11.62 -8.21 -17.71
CA LYS A 86 12.54 -7.22 -17.16
C LYS A 86 12.36 -7.06 -15.65
N HIS A 87 11.12 -6.88 -15.19
CA HIS A 87 10.79 -6.80 -13.76
C HIS A 87 10.90 -8.17 -13.08
N GLY A 88 10.51 -9.25 -13.74
CA GLY A 88 10.48 -10.59 -13.18
C GLY A 88 11.85 -11.07 -12.70
N LEU A 89 12.91 -10.74 -13.43
CA LEU A 89 14.29 -11.04 -13.03
C LEU A 89 14.66 -10.38 -11.70
N GLU A 90 14.34 -9.08 -11.50
CA GLU A 90 14.56 -8.38 -10.23
C GLU A 90 13.64 -8.93 -9.12
N ARG A 91 12.39 -9.22 -9.47
CA ARG A 91 11.38 -9.68 -8.53
C ARG A 91 11.71 -11.04 -7.95
N ASN A 92 12.13 -12.01 -8.77
CA ASN A 92 12.49 -13.35 -8.31
C ASN A 92 13.61 -13.28 -7.26
N GLU A 93 14.65 -12.51 -7.53
CA GLU A 93 15.75 -12.31 -6.58
C GLU A 93 15.29 -11.60 -5.30
N ALA A 94 14.58 -10.47 -5.45
CA ALA A 94 14.12 -9.70 -4.29
C ALA A 94 13.17 -10.48 -3.39
N MET A 95 12.27 -11.30 -3.98
CA MET A 95 11.34 -12.13 -3.23
C MET A 95 12.04 -13.30 -2.53
N ALA A 96 13.01 -13.95 -3.19
CA ALA A 96 13.81 -15.00 -2.58
C ALA A 96 14.56 -14.49 -1.35
N ARG A 97 15.21 -13.30 -1.45
CA ARG A 97 15.88 -12.65 -0.31
C ARG A 97 14.91 -12.28 0.80
N LYS A 98 13.74 -11.69 0.45
CA LYS A 98 12.72 -11.31 1.42
C LYS A 98 12.19 -12.49 2.22
N PHE A 99 11.84 -13.59 1.53
CA PHE A 99 11.34 -14.80 2.21
C PHE A 99 12.41 -15.46 3.07
N ALA A 100 13.65 -15.53 2.60
CA ALA A 100 14.77 -16.04 3.36
C ALA A 100 14.97 -15.25 4.65
N LYS A 101 15.06 -13.93 4.54
CA LYS A 101 15.21 -13.03 5.68
C LYS A 101 14.09 -13.16 6.69
N THR A 102 12.83 -13.10 6.23
CA THR A 102 11.66 -13.20 7.11
C THR A 102 11.65 -14.51 7.87
N LYS A 103 11.95 -15.62 7.18
CA LYS A 103 11.98 -16.95 7.82
C LYS A 103 13.14 -17.11 8.80
N ALA A 104 14.34 -16.63 8.45
CA ALA A 104 15.48 -16.62 9.38
C ALA A 104 15.17 -15.77 10.62
N GLU A 105 14.61 -14.57 10.46
CA GLU A 105 14.21 -13.71 11.58
C GLU A 105 13.15 -14.40 12.48
N GLU A 106 12.20 -15.13 11.91
CA GLU A 106 11.21 -15.90 12.67
C GLU A 106 11.84 -17.06 13.43
N GLU A 107 12.73 -17.85 12.81
CA GLU A 107 13.42 -18.99 13.43
C GLU A 107 14.30 -18.52 14.60
N PHE A 108 15.03 -17.42 14.47
CA PHE A 108 15.95 -16.90 15.49
C PHE A 108 15.34 -15.86 16.44
N LYS A 109 14.07 -15.47 16.28
CA LYS A 109 13.41 -14.42 17.06
C LYS A 109 13.55 -14.55 18.56
N ALA A 110 13.39 -15.76 19.10
CA ALA A 110 13.46 -16.01 20.53
C ALA A 110 14.90 -15.91 21.07
N GLU A 111 15.87 -16.48 20.35
CA GLU A 111 17.29 -16.44 20.70
C GLU A 111 17.83 -15.02 20.62
N LEU A 112 17.54 -14.32 19.54
CA LEU A 112 17.96 -12.94 19.32
C LEU A 112 17.43 -12.02 20.41
N LYS A 113 16.14 -12.15 20.78
CA LYS A 113 15.53 -11.37 21.86
C LYS A 113 16.19 -11.64 23.21
N LYS A 114 16.55 -12.91 23.51
CA LYS A 114 17.26 -13.31 24.75
C LYS A 114 18.66 -12.71 24.76
N ALA A 115 19.44 -12.88 23.70
CA ALA A 115 20.79 -12.36 23.57
C ALA A 115 20.83 -10.82 23.66
N GLN A 116 19.94 -10.14 22.97
CA GLN A 116 19.80 -8.67 23.04
C GLN A 116 19.49 -8.18 24.46
N LYS A 117 18.57 -8.87 25.17
CA LYS A 117 18.23 -8.51 26.56
C LYS A 117 19.43 -8.69 27.50
N THR A 118 20.23 -9.76 27.34
CA THR A 118 21.42 -10.02 28.14
C THR A 118 22.51 -8.98 27.87
N ALA A 119 22.79 -8.67 26.59
CA ALA A 119 23.78 -7.67 26.20
C ALA A 119 23.36 -6.25 26.65
N THR A 120 22.07 -5.92 26.59
CA THR A 120 21.57 -4.61 27.07
C THR A 120 21.65 -4.49 28.61
N ALA A 121 21.40 -5.58 29.33
CA ALA A 121 21.48 -5.58 30.78
C ALA A 121 22.95 -5.51 31.30
N ASN A 122 23.90 -5.98 30.51
CA ASN A 122 25.33 -6.03 30.85
C ASN A 122 26.18 -5.40 29.71
N PRO A 123 26.16 -4.09 29.53
CA PRO A 123 26.77 -3.43 28.34
C PRO A 123 28.32 -3.52 28.32
N ASN A 124 28.97 -3.85 29.42
CA ASN A 124 30.42 -4.03 29.53
C ASN A 124 30.84 -5.50 29.55
N ASP A 125 29.91 -6.44 29.40
CA ASP A 125 30.16 -7.88 29.39
C ASP A 125 30.45 -8.32 27.94
N GLN A 126 31.72 -8.67 27.68
CA GLN A 126 32.19 -9.12 26.38
C GLN A 126 31.52 -10.44 25.95
N ASP A 127 31.34 -11.36 26.90
CA ASP A 127 30.73 -12.68 26.64
C ASP A 127 29.25 -12.49 26.16
N ALA A 128 28.54 -11.50 26.74
CA ALA A 128 27.18 -11.18 26.34
C ALA A 128 27.11 -10.53 24.92
N ALA A 129 28.11 -9.72 24.59
CA ALA A 129 28.24 -9.14 23.25
C ALA A 129 28.60 -10.23 22.22
N ASP A 130 29.55 -11.08 22.52
CA ASP A 130 29.96 -12.17 21.63
C ASP A 130 28.83 -13.19 21.40
N ALA A 131 28.03 -13.50 22.43
CA ALA A 131 26.86 -14.34 22.30
C ALA A 131 25.77 -13.73 21.41
N LEU A 132 25.58 -12.39 21.44
CA LEU A 132 24.64 -11.70 20.53
C LEU A 132 25.15 -11.76 19.09
N ASP A 133 26.44 -11.59 18.88
CA ASP A 133 27.02 -11.61 17.54
C ASP A 133 27.03 -13.03 16.94
N ASP A 134 27.23 -14.07 17.77
CA ASP A 134 27.09 -15.47 17.36
C ASP A 134 25.67 -15.78 16.88
N VAL A 135 24.63 -15.34 17.59
CA VAL A 135 23.23 -15.52 17.17
C VAL A 135 22.96 -14.80 15.86
N LYS A 136 23.47 -13.58 15.67
CA LYS A 136 23.34 -12.85 14.42
C LYS A 136 24.04 -13.56 13.26
N GLN A 137 25.24 -14.08 13.49
CA GLN A 137 25.99 -14.81 12.46
C GLN A 137 25.22 -16.05 12.02
N ARG A 138 24.77 -16.90 12.97
CA ARG A 138 23.95 -18.08 12.65
C ARG A 138 22.65 -17.75 11.92
N MET A 139 22.02 -16.61 12.28
CA MET A 139 20.83 -16.12 11.57
C MET A 139 21.17 -15.71 10.13
N ASN A 140 22.31 -15.04 9.91
CA ASN A 140 22.75 -14.65 8.57
C ASN A 140 23.11 -15.89 7.72
N ASP A 141 23.82 -16.85 8.30
CA ASP A 141 24.15 -18.11 7.61
C ASP A 141 22.86 -18.86 7.21
N ARG A 142 21.87 -18.89 8.11
CA ARG A 142 20.56 -19.49 7.81
C ARG A 142 19.77 -18.71 6.75
N GLU A 143 19.85 -17.38 6.74
CA GLU A 143 19.26 -16.53 5.70
C GLU A 143 19.85 -16.90 4.33
N GLU A 144 21.17 -17.12 4.24
CA GLU A 144 21.82 -17.48 2.99
C GLU A 144 21.39 -18.87 2.50
N GLU A 145 21.30 -19.89 3.37
CA GLU A 145 20.75 -21.21 3.02
C GLU A 145 19.31 -21.09 2.50
N LEU A 146 18.45 -20.38 3.24
CA LEU A 146 17.06 -20.17 2.86
C LEU A 146 16.91 -19.36 1.54
N TYR A 147 17.85 -18.47 1.26
CA TYR A 147 17.89 -17.75 -0.01
C TYR A 147 18.06 -18.70 -1.19
N PHE A 148 19.02 -19.64 -1.13
CA PHE A 148 19.21 -20.61 -2.21
C PHE A 148 17.99 -21.53 -2.38
N GLU A 149 17.35 -21.99 -1.29
CA GLU A 149 16.11 -22.77 -1.38
C GLU A 149 14.97 -21.98 -2.03
N ASN A 150 14.84 -20.68 -1.73
CA ASN A 150 13.78 -19.84 -2.30
C ASN A 150 14.11 -19.36 -3.72
N ARG A 151 15.38 -19.39 -4.13
CA ARG A 151 15.81 -19.02 -5.48
C ARG A 151 15.33 -20.01 -6.55
N GLU A 152 14.91 -21.20 -6.15
CA GLU A 152 14.33 -22.24 -7.02
C GLU A 152 12.82 -22.02 -7.28
N LYS A 153 12.23 -20.92 -6.80
CA LYS A 153 10.82 -20.61 -6.97
C LYS A 153 10.60 -19.44 -7.93
N ASP A 154 9.69 -19.61 -8.86
CA ASP A 154 9.22 -18.50 -9.70
C ASP A 154 8.21 -17.65 -8.95
N TYR A 155 8.54 -16.38 -8.69
CA TYR A 155 7.68 -15.40 -8.03
C TYR A 155 7.07 -14.37 -8.99
N SER A 156 7.40 -14.47 -10.28
CA SER A 156 7.03 -13.48 -11.29
C SER A 156 6.10 -14.00 -12.39
N GLY A 157 5.91 -15.31 -12.47
CA GLY A 157 5.08 -15.96 -13.48
C GLY A 157 5.79 -16.15 -14.82
N LEU A 158 7.12 -16.22 -14.85
CA LEU A 158 7.91 -16.59 -16.03
C LEU A 158 7.56 -17.99 -16.53
N THR A 159 7.17 -18.87 -15.61
CA THR A 159 6.70 -20.22 -15.93
C THR A 159 5.56 -20.21 -16.94
N ASP A 160 4.56 -19.35 -16.78
CA ASP A 160 3.43 -19.30 -17.73
C ASP A 160 3.78 -18.62 -19.06
N ILE A 161 4.92 -17.92 -19.13
CA ILE A 161 5.40 -17.28 -20.36
C ILE A 161 6.25 -18.27 -21.18
N PHE A 162 7.21 -18.95 -20.52
CA PHE A 162 8.22 -19.76 -21.21
C PHE A 162 8.00 -21.27 -21.09
N ASP A 163 7.17 -21.70 -20.13
CA ASP A 163 6.76 -23.08 -19.92
C ASP A 163 5.24 -23.15 -19.66
N PRO A 164 4.40 -22.65 -20.60
CA PRO A 164 2.96 -22.71 -20.45
C PRO A 164 2.48 -24.16 -20.51
N LYS A 165 1.39 -24.45 -19.81
CA LYS A 165 0.74 -25.77 -19.95
C LYS A 165 0.28 -26.01 -21.38
N ASP A 166 0.63 -27.16 -21.93
CA ASP A 166 0.08 -27.58 -23.20
C ASP A 166 -1.45 -27.66 -23.14
N LYS A 167 -2.14 -27.09 -24.11
CA LYS A 167 -3.60 -26.99 -24.14
C LYS A 167 -4.32 -28.33 -24.30
N VAL A 168 -3.62 -29.35 -24.81
CA VAL A 168 -4.17 -30.66 -25.12
C VAL A 168 -3.85 -31.66 -24.02
N THR A 169 -2.57 -31.76 -23.64
CA THR A 169 -2.07 -32.73 -22.64
C THR A 169 -2.12 -32.20 -21.21
N GLY A 170 -2.06 -30.89 -21.02
CA GLY A 170 -1.94 -30.25 -19.73
C GLY A 170 -0.53 -30.28 -19.12
N ASP A 171 0.43 -30.90 -19.86
CA ASP A 171 1.82 -31.06 -19.40
C ASP A 171 2.63 -29.78 -19.57
N ARG A 172 3.76 -29.69 -18.85
CA ARG A 172 4.79 -28.65 -18.94
C ARG A 172 6.14 -29.31 -19.29
N LEU A 173 7.09 -28.49 -19.73
CA LEU A 173 8.47 -28.93 -19.94
C LEU A 173 9.23 -29.04 -18.62
N ASP A 174 8.67 -28.55 -17.52
CA ASP A 174 9.25 -28.50 -16.16
C ASP A 174 10.61 -27.78 -16.11
N LEU A 175 10.69 -26.63 -16.81
CA LEU A 175 11.88 -25.78 -16.78
C LEU A 175 12.18 -25.28 -15.37
N THR A 176 13.45 -25.35 -15.01
CA THR A 176 13.94 -24.76 -13.76
C THR A 176 13.85 -23.24 -13.80
N VAL A 177 13.81 -22.57 -12.63
CA VAL A 177 13.79 -21.11 -12.56
C VAL A 177 15.01 -20.49 -13.24
N ALA A 178 16.17 -21.12 -13.15
CA ALA A 178 17.38 -20.67 -13.85
C ALA A 178 17.20 -20.67 -15.38
N GLU A 179 16.59 -21.72 -15.93
CA GLU A 179 16.29 -21.81 -17.36
C GLU A 179 15.24 -20.76 -17.77
N LEU A 180 14.19 -20.57 -16.97
CA LEU A 180 13.17 -19.52 -17.18
C LEU A 180 13.78 -18.11 -17.18
N GLU A 181 14.68 -17.84 -16.24
CA GLU A 181 15.39 -16.55 -16.17
C GLU A 181 16.34 -16.36 -17.37
N ASP A 182 16.97 -17.42 -17.86
CA ASP A 182 17.82 -17.33 -19.05
C ASP A 182 17.00 -17.07 -20.31
N GLU A 183 15.83 -17.68 -20.46
CA GLU A 183 14.90 -17.36 -21.55
C GLU A 183 14.39 -15.91 -21.44
N ALA A 184 14.06 -15.45 -20.23
CA ALA A 184 13.69 -14.06 -20.00
C ALA A 184 14.81 -13.08 -20.39
N LYS A 185 16.07 -13.36 -20.02
CA LYS A 185 17.24 -12.55 -20.42
C LYS A 185 17.44 -12.53 -21.93
N LYS A 186 17.27 -13.67 -22.61
CA LYS A 186 17.34 -13.77 -24.08
C LYS A 186 16.24 -12.92 -24.72
N TYR A 187 15.01 -13.03 -24.21
CA TYR A 187 13.87 -12.26 -24.69
C TYR A 187 14.11 -10.74 -24.53
N VAL A 188 14.53 -10.30 -23.35
CA VAL A 188 14.85 -8.89 -23.08
C VAL A 188 15.92 -8.37 -24.04
N LYS A 189 17.04 -9.10 -24.22
CA LYS A 189 18.10 -8.70 -25.16
C LYS A 189 17.63 -8.61 -26.61
N ARG A 190 16.82 -9.57 -27.05
CA ARG A 190 16.24 -9.56 -28.40
C ARG A 190 15.33 -8.36 -28.59
N PHE A 191 14.40 -8.13 -27.67
CA PHE A 191 13.46 -7.00 -27.71
C PHE A 191 14.19 -5.65 -27.73
N GLU A 192 15.16 -5.45 -26.83
CA GLU A 192 15.94 -4.22 -26.76
C GLU A 192 16.79 -3.98 -28.01
N ALA A 193 17.30 -5.04 -28.66
CA ALA A 193 18.04 -4.94 -29.92
C ALA A 193 17.12 -4.60 -31.10
N GLU A 194 15.90 -5.13 -31.13
CA GLU A 194 14.90 -4.91 -32.17
C GLU A 194 14.29 -3.50 -32.09
N VAL A 195 13.87 -3.08 -30.89
CA VAL A 195 13.23 -1.80 -30.64
C VAL A 195 14.25 -0.65 -30.63
N GLY A 196 15.46 -0.91 -30.17
CA GLY A 196 16.54 0.06 -30.06
C GLY A 196 16.47 0.92 -28.78
N VAL A 197 17.64 1.40 -28.37
CA VAL A 197 17.87 2.08 -27.09
C VAL A 197 16.95 3.29 -26.90
N ALA A 198 16.73 4.08 -27.93
CA ALA A 198 15.95 5.33 -27.82
C ALA A 198 14.48 5.08 -27.46
N ASP A 199 13.84 4.13 -28.14
CA ASP A 199 12.42 3.79 -27.92
C ASP A 199 12.23 3.04 -26.60
N VAL A 200 13.15 2.14 -26.26
CA VAL A 200 13.18 1.46 -24.95
C VAL A 200 13.34 2.47 -23.81
N THR A 201 14.25 3.43 -23.93
CA THR A 201 14.43 4.49 -22.92
C THR A 201 13.15 5.31 -22.79
N LYS A 202 12.57 5.76 -23.90
CA LYS A 202 11.30 6.52 -23.92
C LYS A 202 10.19 5.75 -23.22
N LEU A 203 10.06 4.43 -23.47
CA LEU A 203 9.07 3.59 -22.79
C LEU A 203 9.27 3.57 -21.27
N TRP A 204 10.49 3.32 -20.82
CA TRP A 204 10.80 3.26 -19.39
C TRP A 204 10.68 4.62 -18.70
N ASP A 205 11.03 5.73 -19.36
CA ASP A 205 10.84 7.07 -18.81
C ASP A 205 9.37 7.35 -18.53
N ASN A 206 8.46 6.98 -19.44
CA ASN A 206 7.02 7.12 -19.23
C ASN A 206 6.50 6.18 -18.14
N ILE A 207 7.01 4.95 -18.04
CA ILE A 207 6.66 4.00 -16.96
C ILE A 207 7.10 4.57 -15.61
N HIS A 208 8.34 5.06 -15.50
CA HIS A 208 8.86 5.65 -14.27
C HIS A 208 8.09 6.91 -13.86
N GLU A 209 7.74 7.76 -14.82
CA GLU A 209 6.92 8.96 -14.57
C GLU A 209 5.55 8.59 -13.98
N LEU A 210 4.86 7.60 -14.58
CA LEU A 210 3.54 7.15 -14.14
C LEU A 210 3.59 6.49 -12.75
N ASN A 211 4.58 5.62 -12.53
CA ASN A 211 4.79 4.96 -11.22
C ASN A 211 5.16 5.95 -10.13
N ASN A 212 6.10 6.86 -10.40
CA ASN A 212 6.52 7.90 -9.47
C ASN A 212 5.37 8.85 -9.13
N TYR A 213 4.53 9.21 -10.10
CA TYR A 213 3.33 10.02 -9.85
C TYR A 213 2.38 9.31 -8.89
N SER A 214 2.06 8.05 -9.16
CA SER A 214 1.13 7.25 -8.35
C SER A 214 1.64 7.10 -6.92
N LEU A 215 2.91 6.78 -6.75
CA LEU A 215 3.56 6.59 -5.46
C LEU A 215 3.64 7.92 -4.68
N ARG A 216 4.05 9.02 -5.36
CA ARG A 216 4.11 10.35 -4.76
C ARG A 216 2.73 10.86 -4.35
N LYS A 217 1.70 10.67 -5.18
CA LYS A 217 0.32 11.05 -4.84
C LYS A 217 -0.15 10.30 -3.60
N SER A 218 0.10 9.00 -3.51
CA SER A 218 -0.22 8.18 -2.34
C SER A 218 0.47 8.68 -1.07
N TYR A 219 1.75 9.05 -1.16
CA TYR A 219 2.49 9.62 -0.05
C TYR A 219 1.97 11.00 0.37
N LEU A 220 1.83 11.94 -0.58
CA LEU A 220 1.38 13.30 -0.30
C LEU A 220 -0.05 13.36 0.24
N SER A 221 -0.89 12.40 -0.11
CA SER A 221 -2.23 12.28 0.42
C SER A 221 -2.30 11.52 1.76
N GLY A 222 -1.16 11.08 2.31
CA GLY A 222 -1.07 10.40 3.59
C GLY A 222 -1.56 8.95 3.58
N LEU A 223 -1.80 8.36 2.40
CA LEU A 223 -2.19 6.95 2.26
C LEU A 223 -1.06 6.01 2.68
N ILE A 224 0.18 6.40 2.46
CA ILE A 224 1.38 5.66 2.84
C ILE A 224 2.32 6.54 3.67
N SER A 225 3.15 5.90 4.50
CA SER A 225 4.18 6.57 5.28
C SER A 225 5.40 6.94 4.42
N LYS A 226 6.26 7.82 4.96
CA LYS A 226 7.54 8.14 4.30
C LYS A 226 8.42 6.92 4.16
N SER A 227 8.49 6.07 5.18
CA SER A 227 9.29 4.84 5.15
C SER A 227 8.81 3.87 4.07
N GLN A 228 7.48 3.71 3.91
CA GLN A 228 6.89 2.90 2.84
C GLN A 228 7.20 3.50 1.46
N TYR A 229 7.08 4.82 1.31
CA TYR A 229 7.43 5.51 0.07
C TYR A 229 8.89 5.29 -0.32
N ASP A 230 9.81 5.50 0.62
CA ASP A 230 11.25 5.36 0.39
C ASP A 230 11.61 3.89 0.08
N SER A 231 11.04 2.93 0.81
CA SER A 231 11.26 1.49 0.59
C SER A 231 10.81 1.02 -0.79
N VAL A 232 9.60 1.42 -1.21
CA VAL A 232 9.07 1.03 -2.54
C VAL A 232 9.90 1.64 -3.67
N LYS A 233 10.32 2.90 -3.50
CA LYS A 233 11.13 3.61 -4.49
C LYS A 233 12.51 2.98 -4.70
N GLN A 234 13.07 2.34 -3.67
CA GLN A 234 14.40 1.73 -3.71
C GLN A 234 14.37 0.24 -4.08
N MET A 235 13.20 -0.41 -4.00
CA MET A 235 13.09 -1.87 -4.09
C MET A 235 13.38 -2.40 -5.49
N TYR A 236 12.92 -1.70 -6.54
CA TYR A 236 13.04 -2.16 -7.92
C TYR A 236 13.44 -1.01 -8.84
N GLN A 237 14.38 -1.29 -9.73
CA GLN A 237 14.73 -0.37 -10.82
C GLN A 237 13.70 -0.42 -11.95
N TRP A 238 13.21 -1.61 -12.29
CA TRP A 238 12.31 -1.86 -13.43
C TRP A 238 10.92 -2.28 -12.97
N TYR A 239 10.33 -1.52 -12.03
CA TYR A 239 9.04 -1.89 -11.44
C TYR A 239 7.88 -1.77 -12.43
N VAL A 240 7.14 -2.88 -12.57
CA VAL A 240 5.78 -2.93 -13.13
C VAL A 240 4.87 -3.79 -12.22
N PRO A 241 3.56 -3.48 -12.15
CA PRO A 241 2.65 -4.24 -11.30
C PRO A 241 2.30 -5.58 -11.93
N LEU A 242 2.86 -6.67 -11.41
CA LEU A 242 2.48 -8.03 -11.81
C LEU A 242 1.26 -8.48 -11.01
N ARG A 243 0.05 -8.15 -11.47
CA ARG A 243 -1.22 -8.60 -10.88
C ARG A 243 -1.81 -9.75 -11.68
N GLY A 244 -2.41 -10.74 -10.98
CA GLY A 244 -3.10 -11.85 -11.63
C GLY A 244 -4.40 -11.40 -12.27
N PHE A 245 -4.76 -12.06 -13.35
CA PHE A 245 -6.09 -11.98 -13.94
C PHE A 245 -7.02 -12.83 -13.05
N ASN A 246 -7.64 -12.19 -12.06
CA ASN A 246 -8.79 -12.75 -11.38
C ASN A 246 -10.01 -12.00 -11.88
N GLU A 247 -10.98 -12.73 -12.43
CA GLU A 247 -12.29 -12.17 -12.81
C GLU A 247 -12.95 -11.42 -11.64
N GLU A 248 -12.72 -11.85 -10.40
CA GLU A 248 -13.09 -11.16 -9.17
C GLU A 248 -12.43 -9.77 -9.01
N VAL A 249 -11.23 -9.54 -9.58
CA VAL A 249 -10.55 -8.23 -9.48
C VAL A 249 -11.13 -7.22 -10.47
N ALA A 250 -11.62 -7.64 -11.61
CA ALA A 250 -12.35 -6.76 -12.55
C ALA A 250 -13.68 -6.29 -11.95
N GLY A 251 -14.40 -7.18 -11.24
CA GLY A 251 -15.58 -6.83 -10.44
C GLY A 251 -15.24 -5.93 -9.25
N ASP A 252 -14.14 -6.18 -8.58
CA ASP A 252 -13.69 -5.45 -7.40
C ASP A 252 -13.23 -4.01 -7.71
N VAL A 253 -12.56 -3.74 -8.82
CA VAL A 253 -12.18 -2.38 -9.20
C VAL A 253 -13.41 -1.50 -9.40
N TYR A 254 -14.48 -2.03 -9.97
CA TYR A 254 -15.76 -1.31 -10.11
C TYR A 254 -16.53 -1.19 -8.78
N THR A 255 -16.49 -2.23 -7.94
CA THR A 255 -17.19 -2.25 -6.64
C THR A 255 -16.52 -1.34 -5.62
N TYR A 256 -15.20 -1.13 -5.67
CA TYR A 256 -14.46 -0.26 -4.75
C TYR A 256 -14.69 1.24 -5.02
N VAL A 257 -14.95 1.64 -6.25
CA VAL A 257 -15.32 3.02 -6.58
C VAL A 257 -16.70 3.38 -6.00
N THR A 258 -17.60 2.40 -5.86
CA THR A 258 -19.00 2.65 -5.43
C THR A 258 -19.23 2.58 -3.93
N ARG A 259 -18.37 1.91 -3.14
CA ARG A 259 -18.60 1.69 -1.70
C ARG A 259 -17.89 2.66 -0.74
N GLY A 260 -17.15 3.64 -1.20
CA GLY A 260 -16.55 4.69 -0.35
C GLY A 260 -15.48 4.22 0.65
N GLU A 261 -15.10 2.95 0.65
CA GLU A 261 -14.08 2.41 1.53
C GLU A 261 -12.67 2.73 1.02
N THR A 262 -11.89 3.46 1.82
CA THR A 262 -10.48 3.72 1.55
C THR A 262 -9.67 2.51 1.99
N ARG A 263 -9.44 1.54 1.12
CA ARG A 263 -8.56 0.40 1.41
C ARG A 263 -7.15 0.71 0.93
N THR A 264 -6.35 1.30 1.80
CA THR A 264 -4.93 1.61 1.56
C THR A 264 -4.09 0.38 1.25
N GLN A 265 -4.49 -0.78 1.77
CA GLN A 265 -3.79 -2.05 1.57
C GLN A 265 -3.78 -2.54 0.12
N GLN A 266 -4.58 -1.95 -0.78
CA GLN A 266 -4.61 -2.35 -2.18
C GLN A 266 -3.63 -1.60 -3.07
N LEU A 267 -3.19 -0.39 -2.68
CA LEU A 267 -2.16 0.34 -3.42
C LEU A 267 -0.78 -0.30 -3.28
N LEU A 268 -0.49 -0.84 -2.08
CA LEU A 268 0.76 -1.53 -1.76
C LEU A 268 0.45 -2.91 -1.17
N LYS A 269 -0.15 -3.81 -1.96
CA LYS A 269 -0.27 -5.21 -1.53
C LYS A 269 1.12 -5.81 -1.41
N GLU A 270 1.37 -6.45 -0.28
CA GLU A 270 2.57 -7.26 -0.10
C GLU A 270 2.66 -8.31 -1.19
N ALA A 271 3.80 -8.37 -1.86
CA ALA A 271 4.04 -9.38 -2.88
C ALA A 271 4.09 -10.76 -2.21
N LYS A 272 3.19 -11.66 -2.62
CA LYS A 272 3.13 -13.05 -2.12
C LYS A 272 3.78 -14.06 -3.07
N GLY A 273 4.31 -13.57 -4.21
CA GLY A 273 4.74 -14.42 -5.30
C GLY A 273 3.57 -14.96 -6.12
N ARG A 274 3.85 -15.39 -7.32
CA ARG A 274 2.88 -16.00 -8.22
C ARG A 274 3.60 -16.89 -9.24
N THR A 275 2.93 -17.94 -9.65
CA THR A 275 3.39 -18.86 -10.69
C THR A 275 2.67 -18.65 -12.03
N SER A 276 1.63 -17.80 -12.06
CA SER A 276 0.86 -17.50 -13.27
C SER A 276 1.25 -16.17 -13.88
N ARG A 277 1.15 -16.03 -15.21
CA ARG A 277 1.41 -14.81 -15.96
C ARG A 277 0.60 -13.63 -15.43
N ALA A 278 1.17 -12.43 -15.43
CA ALA A 278 0.44 -11.20 -15.14
C ALA A 278 -0.56 -10.91 -16.26
N GLY A 279 -1.79 -10.53 -15.88
CA GLY A 279 -2.74 -9.98 -16.84
C GLY A 279 -2.49 -8.48 -17.03
N ASP A 280 -2.75 -8.00 -18.22
CA ASP A 280 -2.80 -6.57 -18.63
C ASP A 280 -1.99 -5.59 -17.75
N ILE A 281 -0.66 -5.62 -17.91
CA ILE A 281 0.27 -4.81 -17.11
C ILE A 281 0.02 -3.32 -17.37
N LEU A 282 -0.20 -2.96 -18.63
CA LEU A 282 -0.36 -1.57 -19.07
C LEU A 282 -1.64 -0.95 -18.49
N ALA A 283 -2.78 -1.65 -18.59
CA ALA A 283 -4.02 -1.20 -17.97
C ALA A 283 -3.94 -1.16 -16.44
N THR A 284 -3.25 -2.11 -15.82
CA THR A 284 -3.04 -2.12 -14.38
C THR A 284 -2.27 -0.89 -13.91
N MET A 285 -1.24 -0.46 -14.66
CA MET A 285 -0.47 0.76 -14.34
C MET A 285 -1.34 2.01 -14.42
N MET A 286 -2.13 2.15 -15.49
CA MET A 286 -3.04 3.29 -15.65
C MET A 286 -4.11 3.32 -14.55
N ASN A 287 -4.68 2.16 -14.20
CA ASN A 287 -5.66 2.02 -13.12
C ASN A 287 -5.06 2.36 -11.74
N MET A 288 -3.80 2.00 -11.49
CA MET A 288 -3.12 2.39 -10.25
C MET A 288 -2.96 3.90 -10.14
N ALA A 289 -2.61 4.58 -11.23
CA ALA A 289 -2.47 6.04 -11.24
C ALA A 289 -3.84 6.73 -11.02
N ASN A 290 -4.89 6.27 -11.70
CA ASN A 290 -6.26 6.74 -11.48
C ASN A 290 -6.72 6.53 -10.04
N SER A 291 -6.44 5.36 -9.48
CA SER A 291 -6.79 5.02 -8.09
C SER A 291 -6.04 5.90 -7.09
N ALA A 292 -4.76 6.20 -7.34
CA ALA A 292 -3.97 7.08 -6.48
C ALA A 292 -4.55 8.50 -6.41
N VAL A 293 -5.04 9.06 -7.53
CA VAL A 293 -5.73 10.36 -7.54
C VAL A 293 -7.02 10.29 -6.76
N ASN A 294 -7.92 9.37 -7.11
CA ASN A 294 -9.24 9.28 -6.50
C ASN A 294 -9.18 9.00 -4.99
N GLN A 295 -8.39 8.01 -4.58
CA GLN A 295 -8.24 7.65 -3.17
C GLN A 295 -7.46 8.73 -2.41
N GLY A 296 -6.43 9.30 -3.04
CA GLY A 296 -5.64 10.38 -2.45
C GLY A 296 -6.49 11.59 -2.11
N ASN A 297 -7.30 12.08 -3.05
CA ASN A 297 -8.15 13.25 -2.83
C ASN A 297 -9.26 12.97 -1.81
N ARG A 298 -9.86 11.79 -1.86
CA ARG A 298 -10.83 11.38 -0.83
C ARG A 298 -10.19 11.33 0.56
N ASN A 299 -8.96 10.83 0.66
CA ASN A 299 -8.26 10.78 1.94
C ASN A 299 -7.86 12.18 2.43
N LEU A 300 -7.44 13.08 1.56
CA LEU A 300 -7.17 14.48 1.92
C LEU A 300 -8.44 15.15 2.50
N MET A 301 -9.60 14.91 1.90
CA MET A 301 -10.87 15.39 2.46
C MET A 301 -11.15 14.77 3.84
N LYS A 302 -10.97 13.45 3.99
CA LYS A 302 -11.15 12.77 5.27
C LYS A 302 -10.18 13.26 6.34
N GLN A 303 -8.94 13.65 5.99
CA GLN A 303 -8.00 14.28 6.92
C GLN A 303 -8.51 15.63 7.47
N LYS A 304 -9.36 16.34 6.74
CA LYS A 304 -10.02 17.54 7.28
C LYS A 304 -11.01 17.18 8.37
N ILE A 305 -11.72 16.05 8.24
CA ILE A 305 -12.61 15.53 9.30
C ILE A 305 -11.78 15.17 10.54
N LEU A 306 -10.66 14.47 10.37
CA LEU A 306 -9.75 14.17 11.47
C LEU A 306 -9.23 15.44 12.16
N ASN A 307 -8.81 16.44 11.38
CA ASN A 307 -8.36 17.72 11.93
C ASN A 307 -9.48 18.45 12.68
N LEU A 308 -10.70 18.44 12.13
CA LEU A 308 -11.87 19.02 12.79
C LEU A 308 -12.14 18.31 14.12
N ALA A 309 -12.15 16.98 14.15
CA ALA A 309 -12.38 16.19 15.36
C ALA A 309 -11.30 16.43 16.42
N LEU A 310 -10.02 16.45 16.04
CA LEU A 310 -8.91 16.75 16.96
C LEU A 310 -8.95 18.16 17.54
N ASN A 311 -9.61 19.10 16.87
CA ASN A 311 -9.70 20.50 17.29
C ASN A 311 -11.09 20.88 17.84
N ALA A 312 -12.07 19.99 17.73
CA ALA A 312 -13.48 20.32 18.02
C ALA A 312 -13.76 20.59 19.49
N LYS A 313 -13.06 19.94 20.44
CA LYS A 313 -13.41 19.93 21.86
C LYS A 313 -14.90 19.62 22.09
N SER A 314 -15.50 18.78 21.26
CA SER A 314 -16.92 18.49 21.22
C SER A 314 -17.17 17.00 21.45
N PRO A 315 -18.17 16.63 22.27
CA PRO A 315 -18.54 15.23 22.43
C PRO A 315 -19.18 14.60 21.17
N LEU A 316 -19.47 15.41 20.14
CA LEU A 316 -20.07 14.96 18.89
C LEU A 316 -19.05 14.28 17.96
N LEU A 317 -17.75 14.54 18.14
CA LEU A 317 -16.68 13.94 17.35
C LEU A 317 -15.60 13.42 18.29
N SER A 318 -15.29 12.14 18.19
CA SER A 318 -14.18 11.49 18.87
C SER A 318 -13.20 10.92 17.85
N VAL A 319 -11.94 10.78 18.26
CA VAL A 319 -10.91 10.15 17.44
C VAL A 319 -10.45 8.89 18.13
N SER A 320 -10.56 7.76 17.42
CA SER A 320 -10.00 6.49 17.86
C SER A 320 -9.07 5.92 16.79
N SER A 321 -8.08 5.14 17.21
CA SER A 321 -7.32 4.34 16.28
C SER A 321 -7.91 2.95 16.17
N THR A 322 -7.52 2.21 15.14
CA THR A 322 -8.00 0.85 14.89
C THR A 322 -7.12 -0.23 15.52
N TRP A 323 -6.43 0.05 16.62
CA TRP A 323 -5.66 -0.92 17.36
C TRP A 323 -6.56 -1.81 18.23
N TYR A 324 -6.22 -3.10 18.28
CA TYR A 324 -6.98 -4.12 19.02
C TYR A 324 -6.04 -4.93 19.90
N GLN A 325 -6.56 -5.32 21.06
CA GLN A 325 -5.95 -6.30 21.94
C GLN A 325 -6.88 -7.50 22.06
N THR A 326 -6.35 -8.70 21.95
CA THR A 326 -7.12 -9.92 22.21
C THR A 326 -7.29 -10.07 23.73
N ASP A 327 -8.53 -10.15 24.19
CA ASP A 327 -8.85 -10.37 25.61
C ASP A 327 -8.59 -11.82 26.04
N ALA A 328 -8.80 -12.11 27.35
CA ALA A 328 -8.62 -13.46 27.90
C ALA A 328 -9.57 -14.52 27.31
N ASN A 329 -10.65 -14.10 26.65
CA ASN A 329 -11.63 -14.96 26.00
C ASN A 329 -11.37 -15.14 24.50
N GLY A 330 -10.29 -14.54 23.98
CA GLY A 330 -9.94 -14.60 22.57
C GLY A 330 -10.69 -13.59 21.67
N PHE A 331 -11.36 -12.58 22.23
CA PHE A 331 -12.05 -11.54 21.47
C PHE A 331 -11.16 -10.31 21.30
N ASP A 332 -11.20 -9.73 20.10
CA ASP A 332 -10.48 -8.50 19.82
C ASP A 332 -11.26 -7.29 20.34
N VAL A 333 -10.67 -6.60 21.30
CA VAL A 333 -11.22 -5.40 21.93
C VAL A 333 -10.45 -4.19 21.38
N PRO A 334 -11.16 -3.15 20.86
CA PRO A 334 -10.50 -1.94 20.41
C PRO A 334 -9.84 -1.21 21.59
N ILE A 335 -8.62 -0.71 21.34
CA ILE A 335 -7.89 0.11 22.29
C ILE A 335 -8.06 1.57 21.89
N GLU A 336 -8.64 2.38 22.75
CA GLU A 336 -8.81 3.80 22.52
C GLU A 336 -7.53 4.58 22.84
N PRO A 337 -7.24 5.68 22.10
CA PRO A 337 -6.14 6.56 22.43
C PRO A 337 -6.40 7.28 23.76
N PRO A 338 -5.36 7.62 24.54
CA PRO A 338 -5.50 8.25 25.86
C PRO A 338 -5.78 9.76 25.74
N ILE A 339 -6.84 10.11 25.05
CA ILE A 339 -7.31 11.51 24.89
C ILE A 339 -8.48 11.77 25.83
N ASN A 340 -8.53 12.98 26.37
CA ASN A 340 -9.64 13.44 27.20
C ASN A 340 -10.03 14.89 26.86
N ASP A 341 -11.21 15.30 27.29
CA ASP A 341 -11.80 16.60 27.00
C ASP A 341 -11.04 17.80 27.62
N GLN A 342 -10.08 17.54 28.50
CA GLN A 342 -9.27 18.58 29.14
C GLN A 342 -8.00 18.92 28.36
N MET A 343 -7.62 18.07 27.39
CA MET A 343 -6.44 18.27 26.57
C MET A 343 -6.69 19.31 25.48
N THR A 344 -5.71 20.17 25.26
CA THR A 344 -5.69 21.06 24.11
C THR A 344 -5.52 20.25 22.81
N PRO A 345 -5.90 20.80 21.63
CA PRO A 345 -5.69 20.11 20.35
C PRO A 345 -4.24 19.73 20.04
N SER A 346 -3.27 20.47 20.59
CA SER A 346 -1.85 20.13 20.47
C SER A 346 -1.51 18.93 21.34
N GLU A 347 -1.93 18.93 22.60
CA GLU A 347 -1.71 17.82 23.53
C GLU A 347 -2.39 16.53 23.07
N GLN A 348 -3.59 16.62 22.47
CA GLN A 348 -4.26 15.46 21.88
C GLN A 348 -3.45 14.86 20.73
N ARG A 349 -2.88 15.71 19.85
CA ARG A 349 -2.03 15.22 18.75
C ARG A 349 -0.77 14.54 19.27
N ASP A 350 -0.10 15.16 20.23
CA ASP A 350 1.11 14.63 20.82
C ASP A 350 0.83 13.32 21.56
N ALA A 351 -0.30 13.25 22.29
CA ALA A 351 -0.74 12.04 22.97
C ALA A 351 -1.08 10.90 21.99
N ILE A 352 -1.76 11.20 20.88
CA ILE A 352 -2.06 10.21 19.83
C ILE A 352 -0.77 9.71 19.17
N GLU A 353 0.18 10.59 18.87
CA GLU A 353 1.45 10.20 18.25
C GLU A 353 2.26 9.30 19.18
N GLN A 354 2.43 9.65 20.44
CA GLN A 354 3.10 8.82 21.45
C GLN A 354 2.40 7.48 21.67
N TRP A 355 1.08 7.49 21.69
CA TRP A 355 0.28 6.29 21.85
C TRP A 355 0.42 5.36 20.62
N GLU A 356 0.40 5.89 19.41
CA GLU A 356 0.63 5.12 18.19
C GLU A 356 2.03 4.47 18.19
N ASP A 357 3.07 5.20 18.58
CA ASP A 357 4.42 4.64 18.72
C ASP A 357 4.48 3.51 19.76
N THR A 358 3.72 3.69 20.87
CA THR A 358 3.58 2.66 21.90
C THR A 358 2.85 1.42 21.37
N MET A 359 1.77 1.61 20.63
CA MET A 359 1.01 0.51 20.01
C MET A 359 1.85 -0.23 18.96
N GLU A 360 2.61 0.47 18.15
CA GLU A 360 3.54 -0.16 17.20
C GLU A 360 4.62 -1.00 17.89
N MET A 361 5.14 -0.50 19.02
CA MET A 361 6.11 -1.27 19.83
C MET A 361 5.46 -2.51 20.44
N GLN A 362 4.22 -2.40 20.95
CA GLN A 362 3.47 -3.53 21.50
C GLN A 362 3.06 -4.54 20.41
N ALA A 363 2.77 -4.08 19.21
CA ALA A 363 2.48 -4.93 18.07
C ALA A 363 3.69 -5.78 17.65
N LYS A 364 4.90 -5.21 17.67
CA LYS A 364 6.15 -5.97 17.47
C LYS A 364 6.37 -7.05 18.56
N GLN A 365 5.75 -6.89 19.72
CA GLN A 365 5.76 -7.86 20.82
C GLN A 365 4.59 -8.87 20.74
N GLY A 366 3.71 -8.73 19.75
CA GLY A 366 2.50 -9.57 19.58
C GLY A 366 1.42 -9.34 20.65
N LYS A 367 1.44 -8.20 21.36
CA LYS A 367 0.45 -7.88 22.41
C LYS A 367 -0.79 -7.19 21.86
N VAL A 368 -0.63 -6.42 20.80
CA VAL A 368 -1.71 -5.71 20.10
C VAL A 368 -1.53 -5.90 18.60
N HIS A 369 -2.59 -5.74 17.85
CA HIS A 369 -2.56 -5.87 16.39
C HIS A 369 -3.56 -4.91 15.76
N ARG A 370 -3.33 -4.60 14.48
CA ARG A 370 -4.34 -3.98 13.63
C ARG A 370 -5.16 -5.10 12.99
N MET A 371 -6.47 -4.97 12.95
CA MET A 371 -7.31 -5.96 12.29
C MET A 371 -6.93 -6.13 10.82
N SER A 372 -6.79 -7.39 10.39
CA SER A 372 -6.71 -7.72 8.97
C SER A 372 -8.09 -7.51 8.31
N ASP A 373 -8.09 -7.26 6.99
CA ASP A 373 -9.36 -7.09 6.26
C ASP A 373 -10.29 -8.31 6.37
N ASN A 374 -9.74 -9.52 6.47
CA ASN A 374 -10.52 -10.74 6.65
C ASN A 374 -11.19 -10.81 8.03
N LEU A 375 -10.51 -10.36 9.09
CA LEU A 375 -11.09 -10.30 10.43
C LEU A 375 -12.18 -9.21 10.49
N ARG A 376 -11.98 -8.09 9.81
CA ARG A 376 -13.00 -7.03 9.69
C ARG A 376 -14.27 -7.52 9.02
N LEU A 377 -14.18 -8.35 8.00
CA LEU A 377 -15.32 -8.99 7.34
C LEU A 377 -16.08 -9.93 8.28
N ASN A 378 -15.39 -10.74 9.07
CA ASN A 378 -15.99 -11.68 10.00
C ASN A 378 -16.66 -10.97 11.19
N LEU A 379 -16.09 -9.89 11.70
CA LEU A 379 -16.70 -9.06 12.74
C LEU A 379 -17.87 -8.23 12.20
N ARG A 380 -17.79 -7.74 10.96
CA ARG A 380 -18.89 -7.02 10.28
C ARG A 380 -20.19 -7.81 10.23
N THR A 381 -20.11 -9.12 10.11
CA THR A 381 -21.31 -10.00 10.08
C THR A 381 -21.89 -10.26 11.46
N GLN A 382 -21.18 -10.05 12.57
CA GLN A 382 -21.64 -10.45 13.90
C GLN A 382 -21.85 -9.33 14.93
N LYS A 383 -21.19 -8.16 14.85
CA LYS A 383 -21.26 -7.14 15.94
C LYS A 383 -21.17 -5.66 15.52
N TRP A 384 -21.06 -5.33 14.27
CA TRP A 384 -20.62 -4.00 13.84
C TRP A 384 -21.70 -3.09 13.22
N GLN A 385 -22.90 -3.08 13.80
CA GLN A 385 -23.84 -1.98 13.57
C GLN A 385 -23.32 -0.62 14.12
N ALA A 386 -22.37 -0.65 15.03
CA ALA A 386 -21.74 0.58 15.58
C ALA A 386 -20.72 1.25 14.64
N ASP A 387 -20.18 0.54 13.64
CA ASP A 387 -19.16 1.07 12.73
C ASP A 387 -19.71 1.87 11.54
N GLU A 388 -21.01 1.90 11.36
CA GLU A 388 -21.66 2.72 10.33
C GLU A 388 -21.43 4.23 10.54
N HIS A 389 -21.03 4.62 11.77
CA HIS A 389 -20.75 6.00 12.14
C HIS A 389 -19.26 6.36 12.20
N CYS A 390 -18.36 5.44 11.81
CA CYS A 390 -16.93 5.65 11.85
C CYS A 390 -16.37 6.01 10.46
N ILE A 391 -15.70 7.14 10.34
CA ILE A 391 -14.99 7.56 9.14
C ILE A 391 -13.51 7.20 9.29
N ARG A 392 -13.03 6.26 8.46
CA ARG A 392 -11.62 5.86 8.46
C ARG A 392 -10.78 6.85 7.66
N VAL A 393 -9.70 7.29 8.28
CA VAL A 393 -8.79 8.29 7.73
C VAL A 393 -7.36 7.76 7.78
N GLN A 394 -6.63 7.89 6.69
CA GLN A 394 -5.20 7.56 6.67
C GLN A 394 -4.36 8.83 6.83
N ARG A 395 -3.38 8.79 7.73
CA ARG A 395 -2.43 9.88 7.94
C ARG A 395 -1.03 9.33 8.13
N GLY A 396 -0.14 9.59 7.16
CA GLY A 396 1.23 9.06 7.19
C GLY A 396 1.30 7.53 7.23
N GLY A 397 0.36 6.85 6.56
CA GLY A 397 0.26 5.39 6.54
C GLY A 397 -0.38 4.77 7.79
N LYS A 398 -0.80 5.57 8.77
CA LYS A 398 -1.53 5.13 9.97
C LYS A 398 -3.03 5.38 9.78
N GLU A 399 -3.87 4.47 10.28
CA GLU A 399 -5.33 4.56 10.18
C GLU A 399 -5.94 5.09 11.48
N TYR A 400 -6.83 6.06 11.34
CA TYR A 400 -7.61 6.67 12.42
C TYR A 400 -9.09 6.50 12.13
N CYS A 401 -9.90 6.43 13.18
CA CYS A 401 -11.36 6.40 13.12
C CYS A 401 -11.92 7.68 13.74
N VAL A 402 -12.82 8.37 13.04
CA VAL A 402 -13.51 9.58 13.54
C VAL A 402 -15.00 9.33 13.58
#